data_656d8ff5cdb2f6f1a6a0ddc7649e9e97
#
_entry.id   656d8ff5cdb2f6f1a6a0ddc7649e9e97
#
_cell.length_a   1.000
_cell.length_b   1.000
_cell.length_c   1.000
_cell.angle_alpha   90.00
_cell.angle_beta   90.00
_cell.angle_gamma   90.00
#
_symmetry.space_group_name_H-M   'P 1'
#
loop_
_entity.id
_entity.type
_entity.pdbx_description
1 polymer ?
#
loop_
_entity_poly.entity_id
_entity_poly.type
_entity_poly.pdbx_seq_one_letter_code
_entity_poly.pdbx_strand_id
1 'polypeptide(L)'
;ISGKSMIERLLLELSPLVAQVVVIRAPGQTIPNIPKELKDRTLLGWDSVKDRGPLQGIVDALPLLNAEIDKVFLLTCDLPYITTNWFQNLKDVMTDEFDMVCTEENEIVNPLLAIYRRPVLEPASKLISAGKRRPISLWEGWRMARLSAPNETPWICRDVNTPEEFKKAKT
;
A
#
# COMPACT_ATOMS: atom_id res chain seq x y z
N ILE A 1 -6.93 11.62 13.85
CA ILE A 1 -8.07 12.30 13.23
C ILE A 1 -9.33 11.56 13.67
N SER A 2 -10.33 12.25 14.26
CA SER A 2 -11.59 11.63 14.73
C SER A 2 -11.44 10.42 15.68
N GLY A 3 -10.40 10.37 16.50
CA GLY A 3 -10.16 9.28 17.45
C GLY A 3 -9.68 7.94 16.85
N LYS A 4 -9.52 7.84 15.54
CA LYS A 4 -9.03 6.64 14.84
C LYS A 4 -7.54 6.74 14.52
N SER A 5 -6.84 5.61 14.52
CA SER A 5 -5.45 5.53 14.05
C SER A 5 -5.36 5.72 12.53
N MET A 6 -4.17 6.05 12.00
CA MET A 6 -3.97 6.19 10.55
C MET A 6 -4.32 4.91 9.79
N ILE A 7 -3.84 3.76 10.28
CA ILE A 7 -4.15 2.46 9.66
C ILE A 7 -5.64 2.13 9.70
N GLU A 8 -6.35 2.44 10.80
CA GLU A 8 -7.80 2.21 10.89
C GLU A 8 -8.57 3.04 9.85
N ARG A 9 -8.16 4.28 9.63
CA ARG A 9 -8.74 5.15 8.59
C ARG A 9 -8.46 4.61 7.20
N LEU A 10 -7.20 4.27 6.90
CA LEU A 10 -6.81 3.68 5.63
C LEU A 10 -7.63 2.41 5.31
N LEU A 11 -7.80 1.54 6.30
CA LEU A 11 -8.59 0.33 6.16
C LEU A 11 -10.07 0.62 5.88
N LEU A 12 -10.65 1.65 6.48
CA LEU A 12 -12.03 2.06 6.21
C LEU A 12 -12.19 2.58 4.78
N GLU A 13 -11.24 3.39 4.30
CA GLU A 13 -11.25 3.89 2.92
C GLU A 13 -11.09 2.77 1.89
N LEU A 14 -10.34 1.72 2.21
CA LEU A 14 -10.14 0.56 1.34
C LEU A 14 -11.31 -0.43 1.36
N SER A 15 -12.06 -0.50 2.46
CA SER A 15 -13.00 -1.59 2.73
C SER A 15 -14.02 -1.86 1.62
N PRO A 16 -14.57 -0.87 0.89
CA PRO A 16 -15.52 -1.12 -0.19
C PRO A 16 -14.89 -1.68 -1.47
N LEU A 17 -13.56 -1.61 -1.61
CA LEU A 17 -12.87 -1.88 -2.86
C LEU A 17 -12.07 -3.19 -2.88
N VAL A 18 -11.85 -3.81 -1.71
CA VAL A 18 -10.96 -4.97 -1.57
C VAL A 18 -11.69 -6.19 -1.03
N ALA A 19 -11.35 -7.37 -1.56
CA ALA A 19 -11.87 -8.65 -1.09
C ALA A 19 -11.09 -9.18 0.12
N GLN A 20 -9.81 -8.87 0.24
CA GLN A 20 -8.93 -9.30 1.32
C GLN A 20 -7.95 -8.20 1.70
N VAL A 21 -7.54 -8.18 2.96
CA VAL A 21 -6.49 -7.31 3.48
C VAL A 21 -5.42 -8.16 4.14
N VAL A 22 -4.16 -7.83 3.92
CA VAL A 22 -3.02 -8.38 4.66
C VAL A 22 -2.26 -7.21 5.28
N VAL A 23 -2.10 -7.24 6.58
CA VAL A 23 -1.33 -6.23 7.33
C VAL A 23 -0.04 -6.85 7.83
N ILE A 24 1.08 -6.42 7.29
CA ILE A 24 2.41 -6.81 7.76
C ILE A 24 2.92 -5.76 8.74
N ARG A 25 3.45 -6.22 9.87
CA ARG A 25 3.91 -5.39 10.99
C ARG A 25 5.34 -5.74 11.37
N ALA A 26 6.08 -4.79 11.91
CA ALA A 26 7.34 -5.12 12.56
C ALA A 26 7.08 -5.95 13.85
N PRO A 27 7.98 -6.87 14.23
CA PRO A 27 7.89 -7.60 15.48
C PRO A 27 7.73 -6.65 16.67
N GLY A 28 6.77 -6.92 17.54
CA GLY A 28 6.49 -6.10 18.75
C GLY A 28 5.57 -4.90 18.52
N GLN A 29 5.17 -4.58 17.29
CA GLN A 29 4.16 -3.54 17.05
C GLN A 29 2.77 -4.00 17.51
N THR A 30 2.01 -3.04 18.06
CA THR A 30 0.63 -3.27 18.48
C THR A 30 -0.25 -3.72 17.32
N ILE A 31 -1.16 -4.64 17.58
CA ILE A 31 -2.19 -5.04 16.61
C ILE A 31 -3.10 -3.83 16.37
N PRO A 32 -3.30 -3.42 15.11
CA PRO A 32 -4.21 -2.33 14.81
C PRO A 32 -5.66 -2.73 15.11
N ASN A 33 -6.49 -1.73 15.39
CA ASN A 33 -7.93 -1.94 15.43
C ASN A 33 -8.44 -2.18 14.00
N ILE A 34 -8.96 -3.38 13.75
CA ILE A 34 -9.51 -3.75 12.43
C ILE A 34 -11.00 -3.40 12.41
N PRO A 35 -11.46 -2.58 11.44
CA PRO A 35 -12.89 -2.31 11.25
C PRO A 35 -13.72 -3.59 11.13
N LYS A 36 -14.95 -3.57 11.66
CA LYS A 36 -15.83 -4.76 11.67
C LYS A 36 -16.02 -5.35 10.27
N GLU A 37 -16.15 -4.49 9.27
CA GLU A 37 -16.38 -4.82 7.88
C GLU A 37 -15.22 -5.60 7.25
N LEU A 38 -14.05 -5.53 7.87
CA LEU A 38 -12.82 -6.17 7.38
C LEU A 38 -12.37 -7.35 8.25
N LYS A 39 -12.95 -7.59 9.43
CA LYS A 39 -12.45 -8.59 10.39
C LYS A 39 -12.26 -9.98 9.79
N ASP A 40 -13.26 -10.47 9.05
CA ASP A 40 -13.27 -11.84 8.52
C ASP A 40 -12.41 -11.99 7.24
N ARG A 41 -11.89 -10.88 6.70
CA ARG A 41 -11.08 -10.85 5.47
C ARG A 41 -9.74 -10.14 5.67
N THR A 42 -9.33 -9.91 6.91
CA THR A 42 -8.02 -9.35 7.26
C THR A 42 -7.13 -10.41 7.90
N LEU A 43 -5.96 -10.62 7.30
CA LEU A 43 -4.90 -11.44 7.86
C LEU A 43 -3.79 -10.54 8.40
N LEU A 44 -3.22 -10.94 9.53
CA LEU A 44 -2.12 -10.24 10.17
C LEU A 44 -0.84 -11.08 10.07
N GLY A 45 0.21 -10.46 9.56
CA GLY A 45 1.55 -11.02 9.52
C GLY A 45 2.56 -10.07 10.16
N TRP A 46 3.82 -10.43 10.13
CA TRP A 46 4.95 -9.61 10.57
C TRP A 46 6.14 -9.81 9.67
N ASP A 47 7.00 -8.80 9.62
CA ASP A 47 8.27 -8.90 8.93
C ASP A 47 9.09 -10.07 9.49
N SER A 48 9.35 -11.07 8.65
CA SER A 48 10.14 -12.25 9.01
C SER A 48 11.61 -11.90 9.28
N VAL A 49 12.09 -10.79 8.68
CA VAL A 49 13.45 -10.28 8.84
C VAL A 49 13.43 -8.79 9.10
N LYS A 50 13.91 -8.39 10.27
CA LYS A 50 13.97 -6.99 10.70
C LYS A 50 14.84 -6.14 9.76
N ASP A 51 14.42 -4.87 9.55
CA ASP A 51 15.16 -3.82 8.84
C ASP A 51 15.50 -4.13 7.37
N ARG A 52 14.70 -5.01 6.71
CA ARG A 52 14.84 -5.34 5.29
C ARG A 52 14.04 -4.43 4.35
N GLY A 53 13.27 -3.50 4.91
CA GLY A 53 12.49 -2.51 4.17
C GLY A 53 11.21 -3.09 3.53
N PRO A 54 10.46 -2.26 2.78
CA PRO A 54 9.12 -2.61 2.29
C PRO A 54 9.07 -3.83 1.36
N LEU A 55 10.17 -4.14 0.68
CA LEU A 55 10.24 -5.33 -0.19
C LEU A 55 10.09 -6.63 0.62
N GLN A 56 10.59 -6.67 1.87
CA GLN A 56 10.37 -7.80 2.77
C GLN A 56 8.90 -7.96 3.12
N GLY A 57 8.20 -6.86 3.42
CA GLY A 57 6.77 -6.90 3.68
C GLY A 57 5.97 -7.52 2.53
N ILE A 58 6.38 -7.29 1.27
CA ILE A 58 5.76 -7.92 0.10
C ILE A 58 5.99 -9.44 0.12
N VAL A 59 7.22 -9.89 0.40
CA VAL A 59 7.54 -11.32 0.48
C VAL A 59 6.72 -12.03 1.55
N ASP A 60 6.56 -11.39 2.71
CA ASP A 60 5.81 -11.94 3.84
C ASP A 60 4.29 -11.88 3.64
N ALA A 61 3.80 -10.91 2.83
CA ALA A 61 2.37 -10.76 2.54
C ALA A 61 1.86 -11.72 1.46
N LEU A 62 2.65 -11.98 0.41
CA LEU A 62 2.22 -12.75 -0.75
C LEU A 62 1.66 -14.14 -0.42
N PRO A 63 2.26 -14.93 0.49
CA PRO A 63 1.74 -16.25 0.87
C PRO A 63 0.40 -16.20 1.61
N LEU A 64 0.05 -15.04 2.18
CA LEU A 64 -1.20 -14.83 2.93
C LEU A 64 -2.35 -14.41 2.01
N LEU A 65 -2.06 -13.99 0.78
CA LEU A 65 -3.08 -13.62 -0.19
C LEU A 65 -3.72 -14.88 -0.82
N ASN A 66 -5.03 -14.86 -0.98
CA ASN A 66 -5.74 -15.88 -1.75
C ASN A 66 -5.16 -15.97 -3.17
N ALA A 67 -5.06 -17.20 -3.68
CA ALA A 67 -4.44 -17.47 -4.98
C ALA A 67 -5.17 -16.76 -6.16
N GLU A 68 -6.47 -16.53 -6.02
CA GLU A 68 -7.32 -15.91 -7.04
C GLU A 68 -7.20 -14.38 -7.09
N ILE A 69 -6.49 -13.76 -6.14
CA ILE A 69 -6.27 -12.31 -6.14
C ILE A 69 -5.20 -11.98 -7.18
N ASP A 70 -5.61 -11.32 -8.24
CA ASP A 70 -4.74 -10.86 -9.33
C ASP A 70 -4.19 -9.44 -9.10
N LYS A 71 -5.01 -8.54 -8.52
CA LYS A 71 -4.65 -7.13 -8.33
C LYS A 71 -4.51 -6.80 -6.86
N VAL A 72 -3.39 -6.17 -6.49
CA VAL A 72 -3.02 -5.88 -5.11
C VAL A 72 -2.72 -4.39 -4.94
N PHE A 73 -3.44 -3.72 -4.05
CA PHE A 73 -2.99 -2.42 -3.54
C PHE A 73 -1.82 -2.62 -2.60
N LEU A 74 -0.71 -1.98 -2.89
CA LEU A 74 0.48 -1.95 -2.03
C LEU A 74 0.57 -0.56 -1.39
N LEU A 75 0.46 -0.51 -0.06
CA LEU A 75 0.28 0.73 0.68
C LEU A 75 1.15 0.76 1.94
N THR A 76 1.54 1.98 2.33
CA THR A 76 2.00 2.29 3.69
C THR A 76 0.83 2.79 4.55
N CYS A 77 0.96 2.73 5.88
CA CYS A 77 -0.11 3.16 6.79
C CYS A 77 -0.08 4.65 7.16
N ASP A 78 0.87 5.40 6.63
CA ASP A 78 1.18 6.80 6.96
C ASP A 78 0.52 7.82 6.02
N LEU A 79 -0.57 7.43 5.35
CA LEU A 79 -1.32 8.21 4.36
C LEU A 79 -2.65 8.74 4.95
N PRO A 80 -2.65 9.80 5.77
CA PRO A 80 -3.83 10.23 6.51
C PRO A 80 -4.93 10.89 5.67
N TYR A 81 -4.61 11.32 4.46
CA TYR A 81 -5.53 12.07 3.60
C TYR A 81 -6.10 11.25 2.45
N ILE A 82 -5.64 10.01 2.29
CA ILE A 82 -6.09 9.14 1.22
C ILE A 82 -7.60 8.87 1.33
N THR A 83 -8.26 8.73 0.21
CA THR A 83 -9.71 8.53 0.12
C THR A 83 -10.06 7.32 -0.73
N THR A 84 -11.25 6.76 -0.51
CA THR A 84 -11.84 5.69 -1.35
C THR A 84 -11.83 6.10 -2.82
N ASN A 85 -12.14 7.36 -3.12
CA ASN A 85 -12.16 7.86 -4.50
C ASN A 85 -10.78 7.78 -5.17
N TRP A 86 -9.69 8.04 -4.42
CA TRP A 86 -8.34 7.90 -4.97
C TRP A 86 -7.99 6.43 -5.30
N PHE A 87 -8.38 5.51 -4.44
CA PHE A 87 -8.22 4.08 -4.73
C PHE A 87 -9.06 3.63 -5.92
N GLN A 88 -10.27 4.18 -6.07
CA GLN A 88 -11.10 3.91 -7.24
C GLN A 88 -10.43 4.43 -8.52
N ASN A 89 -9.86 5.64 -8.50
CA ASN A 89 -9.13 6.17 -9.65
C ASN A 89 -7.93 5.28 -10.05
N LEU A 90 -7.17 4.76 -9.06
CA LEU A 90 -6.10 3.79 -9.36
C LEU A 90 -6.63 2.51 -10.02
N LYS A 91 -7.79 2.00 -9.56
CA LYS A 91 -8.45 0.84 -10.17
C LYS A 91 -8.91 1.11 -11.59
N ASP A 92 -9.48 2.28 -11.85
CA ASP A 92 -10.03 2.65 -13.15
C ASP A 92 -8.92 2.80 -14.22
N VAL A 93 -7.74 3.28 -13.80
CA VAL A 93 -6.55 3.35 -14.67
C VAL A 93 -5.92 1.96 -14.87
N MET A 94 -6.14 1.01 -13.96
CA MET A 94 -5.56 -0.34 -14.01
C MET A 94 -6.28 -1.24 -15.03
N THR A 95 -6.10 -0.93 -16.30
CA THR A 95 -6.59 -1.72 -17.44
C THR A 95 -5.67 -2.90 -17.76
N ASP A 96 -5.99 -3.67 -18.80
CA ASP A 96 -5.13 -4.77 -19.28
C ASP A 96 -3.88 -4.30 -20.01
N GLU A 97 -3.78 -3.00 -20.29
CA GLU A 97 -2.59 -2.39 -20.88
C GLU A 97 -1.45 -2.23 -19.87
N PHE A 98 -1.77 -2.22 -18.56
CA PHE A 98 -0.80 -1.96 -17.50
C PHE A 98 -0.67 -3.13 -16.51
N ASP A 99 0.53 -3.32 -16.04
CA ASP A 99 0.87 -4.32 -15.04
C ASP A 99 0.92 -3.70 -13.63
N MET A 100 1.03 -2.36 -13.58
CA MET A 100 0.93 -1.57 -12.35
C MET A 100 0.49 -0.13 -12.65
N VAL A 101 -0.14 0.49 -11.64
CA VAL A 101 -0.46 1.93 -11.64
C VAL A 101 0.06 2.50 -10.34
N CYS A 102 0.97 3.45 -10.42
CA CYS A 102 1.57 4.09 -9.26
C CYS A 102 1.13 5.55 -9.16
N THR A 103 0.91 6.02 -7.94
CA THR A 103 0.68 7.45 -7.70
C THR A 103 1.96 8.22 -7.94
N GLU A 104 1.82 9.39 -8.56
CA GLU A 104 2.92 10.33 -8.81
C GLU A 104 2.60 11.68 -8.19
N GLU A 105 3.53 12.24 -7.43
CA GLU A 105 3.46 13.60 -6.89
C GLU A 105 4.77 14.33 -7.21
N ASN A 106 4.70 15.49 -7.88
CA ASN A 106 5.87 16.29 -8.27
C ASN A 106 6.96 15.46 -8.99
N GLU A 107 6.57 14.67 -9.97
CA GLU A 107 7.44 13.77 -10.74
C GLU A 107 8.05 12.60 -9.93
N ILE A 108 7.71 12.49 -8.65
CA ILE A 108 8.14 11.39 -7.79
C ILE A 108 7.06 10.32 -7.75
N VAL A 109 7.42 9.13 -8.23
CA VAL A 109 6.52 7.97 -8.23
C VAL A 109 6.60 7.23 -6.90
N ASN A 110 5.43 7.04 -6.25
CA ASN A 110 5.33 6.33 -4.99
C ASN A 110 5.01 4.85 -5.20
N PRO A 111 5.95 3.92 -4.97
CA PRO A 111 5.72 2.49 -5.12
C PRO A 111 4.81 1.89 -4.03
N LEU A 112 4.56 2.63 -2.96
CA LEU A 112 3.77 2.22 -1.79
C LEU A 112 2.47 3.03 -1.68
N LEU A 113 2.01 3.58 -2.81
CA LEU A 113 0.66 4.06 -3.05
C LEU A 113 0.30 3.69 -4.50
N ALA A 114 0.06 2.41 -4.70
CA ALA A 114 -0.03 1.83 -6.03
C ALA A 114 -0.91 0.57 -6.05
N ILE A 115 -1.38 0.21 -7.25
CA ILE A 115 -1.99 -1.08 -7.54
C ILE A 115 -1.10 -1.86 -8.51
N TYR A 116 -0.87 -3.13 -8.21
CA TYR A 116 -0.02 -4.05 -8.98
C TYR A 116 -0.80 -5.27 -9.41
N ARG A 117 -0.50 -5.83 -10.58
CA ARG A 117 -0.81 -7.24 -10.85
C ARG A 117 0.10 -8.11 -10.00
N ARG A 118 -0.44 -9.21 -9.49
CA ARG A 118 0.29 -10.15 -8.63
C ARG A 118 1.63 -10.62 -9.21
N PRO A 119 1.76 -10.96 -10.52
CA PRO A 119 3.03 -11.37 -11.10
C PRO A 119 4.17 -10.36 -10.97
N VAL A 120 3.85 -9.06 -10.88
CA VAL A 120 4.86 -7.99 -10.66
C VAL A 120 5.51 -8.13 -9.28
N LEU A 121 4.78 -8.63 -8.29
CA LEU A 121 5.23 -8.74 -6.89
C LEU A 121 6.00 -10.05 -6.63
N GLU A 122 5.76 -11.10 -7.41
CA GLU A 122 6.35 -12.42 -7.21
C GLU A 122 7.89 -12.46 -7.20
N PRO A 123 8.62 -11.65 -8.00
CA PRO A 123 10.08 -11.63 -7.97
C PRO A 123 10.69 -11.06 -6.67
N ALA A 124 9.89 -10.50 -5.74
CA ALA A 124 10.37 -9.81 -4.54
C ALA A 124 11.41 -10.64 -3.74
N SER A 125 11.18 -11.94 -3.55
CA SER A 125 12.12 -12.81 -2.83
C SER A 125 13.48 -12.92 -3.51
N LYS A 126 13.50 -13.04 -4.85
CA LYS A 126 14.74 -13.08 -5.64
C LYS A 126 15.50 -11.77 -5.57
N LEU A 127 14.76 -10.64 -5.61
CA LEU A 127 15.34 -9.30 -5.50
C LEU A 127 15.99 -9.06 -4.13
N ILE A 128 15.34 -9.52 -3.04
CA ILE A 128 15.94 -9.47 -1.71
C ILE A 128 17.23 -10.29 -1.65
N SER A 129 17.24 -11.48 -2.20
CA SER A 129 18.43 -12.33 -2.27
C SER A 129 19.57 -11.66 -3.07
N ALA A 130 19.24 -10.82 -4.05
CA ALA A 130 20.17 -9.99 -4.80
C ALA A 130 20.54 -8.66 -4.10
N GLY A 131 20.18 -8.49 -2.82
CA GLY A 131 20.51 -7.30 -2.02
C GLY A 131 19.61 -6.08 -2.24
N LYS A 132 18.54 -6.20 -3.04
CA LYS A 132 17.58 -5.12 -3.23
C LYS A 132 16.65 -5.00 -2.02
N ARG A 133 16.21 -3.77 -1.70
CA ARG A 133 15.33 -3.50 -0.55
C ARG A 133 14.11 -2.63 -0.89
N ARG A 134 14.18 -1.91 -2.02
CA ARG A 134 13.17 -0.95 -2.44
C ARG A 134 12.20 -1.57 -3.44
N PRO A 135 10.88 -1.36 -3.33
CA PRO A 135 9.88 -1.86 -4.25
C PRO A 135 10.08 -1.41 -5.71
N ILE A 136 10.72 -0.28 -5.95
CA ILE A 136 11.07 0.17 -7.31
C ILE A 136 11.89 -0.85 -8.09
N SER A 137 12.58 -1.77 -7.41
CA SER A 137 13.33 -2.84 -8.05
C SER A 137 12.43 -3.87 -8.76
N LEU A 138 11.10 -3.85 -8.49
CA LEU A 138 10.09 -4.69 -9.15
C LEU A 138 9.70 -4.17 -10.54
N TRP A 139 10.01 -2.93 -10.90
CA TRP A 139 9.43 -2.26 -12.06
C TRP A 139 10.02 -2.66 -13.41
N GLU A 140 11.21 -3.25 -13.39
CA GLU A 140 11.94 -3.59 -14.62
C GLU A 140 11.16 -4.59 -15.47
N GLY A 141 10.93 -4.22 -16.72
CA GLY A 141 10.25 -5.07 -17.70
C GLY A 141 8.71 -5.05 -17.65
N TRP A 142 8.10 -4.25 -16.76
CA TRP A 142 6.65 -4.15 -16.63
C TRP A 142 6.09 -2.83 -17.15
N ARG A 143 4.84 -2.86 -17.60
CA ARG A 143 4.13 -1.67 -18.11
C ARG A 143 3.50 -0.91 -16.96
N MET A 144 3.97 0.31 -16.73
CA MET A 144 3.50 1.15 -15.62
C MET A 144 2.71 2.35 -16.16
N ALA A 145 1.52 2.57 -15.60
CA ALA A 145 0.84 3.86 -15.67
C ALA A 145 1.16 4.69 -14.42
N ARG A 146 1.15 6.02 -14.58
CA ARG A 146 1.31 6.98 -13.49
C ARG A 146 0.03 7.78 -13.34
N LEU A 147 -0.47 7.87 -12.13
CA LEU A 147 -1.62 8.69 -11.78
C LEU A 147 -1.15 9.86 -10.93
N SER A 148 -1.17 11.05 -11.51
CA SER A 148 -0.75 12.28 -10.82
C SER A 148 -1.78 12.71 -9.78
N ALA A 149 -1.30 13.15 -8.61
CA ALA A 149 -2.16 13.74 -7.59
C ALA A 149 -2.89 14.98 -8.17
N PRO A 150 -4.18 15.19 -7.83
CA PRO A 150 -4.93 16.34 -8.33
C PRO A 150 -4.33 17.66 -7.86
N ASN A 151 -4.28 18.66 -8.74
CA ASN A 151 -3.75 19.99 -8.41
C ASN A 151 -4.49 20.65 -7.23
N GLU A 152 -5.79 20.37 -7.08
CA GLU A 152 -6.65 20.91 -6.03
C GLU A 152 -6.41 20.23 -4.66
N THR A 153 -5.88 18.99 -4.68
CA THR A 153 -5.62 18.19 -3.47
C THR A 153 -4.26 17.49 -3.53
N PRO A 154 -3.16 18.23 -3.77
CA PRO A 154 -1.84 17.61 -3.92
C PRO A 154 -1.39 16.85 -2.68
N TRP A 155 -1.93 17.22 -1.50
CA TRP A 155 -1.62 16.58 -0.22
C TRP A 155 -2.27 15.20 -0.03
N ILE A 156 -3.14 14.74 -0.95
CA ILE A 156 -3.85 13.45 -0.80
C ILE A 156 -2.87 12.27 -0.68
N CYS A 157 -1.69 12.40 -1.30
CA CYS A 157 -0.65 11.38 -1.33
C CYS A 157 0.45 11.61 -0.30
N ARG A 158 0.33 12.68 0.52
CA ARG A 158 1.35 13.05 1.50
C ARG A 158 1.37 12.06 2.64
N ASP A 159 2.55 11.52 2.90
CA ASP A 159 2.84 10.75 4.10
C ASP A 159 3.01 11.66 5.33
N VAL A 160 2.86 11.08 6.51
CA VAL A 160 3.02 11.74 7.80
C VAL A 160 3.96 10.91 8.66
N ASN A 161 5.17 11.44 8.86
CA ASN A 161 6.26 10.71 9.51
C ASN A 161 6.52 11.14 10.96
N THR A 162 5.96 12.30 11.39
CA THR A 162 6.19 12.85 12.73
C THR A 162 4.88 13.11 13.49
N PRO A 163 4.91 13.09 14.85
CA PRO A 163 3.76 13.45 15.66
C PRO A 163 3.25 14.88 15.40
N GLU A 164 4.15 15.80 15.07
CA GLU A 164 3.85 17.19 14.74
C GLU A 164 3.07 17.30 13.42
N GLU A 165 3.51 16.59 12.38
CA GLU A 165 2.80 16.49 11.11
C GLU A 165 1.43 15.83 11.29
N PHE A 166 1.33 14.78 12.10
CA PHE A 166 0.07 14.14 12.42
C PHE A 166 -0.91 15.06 13.15
N LYS A 167 -0.43 15.93 14.04
CA LYS A 167 -1.26 16.95 14.70
C LYS A 167 -1.80 17.97 13.69
N LYS A 168 -0.97 18.42 12.74
CA LYS A 168 -1.39 19.34 11.66
C LYS A 168 -2.38 18.68 10.69
N ALA A 169 -2.22 17.38 10.44
CA ALA A 169 -3.15 16.62 9.60
C ALA A 169 -4.57 16.49 10.22
N LYS A 170 -4.72 16.79 11.51
CA LYS A 170 -6.00 16.74 12.23
C LYS A 170 -6.89 17.97 12.05
N THR A 171 -6.30 19.06 11.58
CA THR A 171 -7.01 20.34 11.36
C THR A 171 -7.53 20.43 9.95
#